data_6121adfd9918c9996fce048c690b3996
#
_entry.id   6121adfd9918c9996fce048c690b3996
#
_cell.length_a   1.000
_cell.length_b   1.000
_cell.length_c   1.000
_cell.angle_alpha   90.00
_cell.angle_beta   90.00
_cell.angle_gamma   90.00
#
_symmetry.space_group_name_H-M   'P 1'
#
loop_
_entity.id
_entity.type
_entity.pdbx_description
1 polymer ?
#
loop_
_entity_poly.entity_id
_entity_poly.type
_entity_poly.pdbx_seq_one_letter_code
_entity_poly.pdbx_strand_id
1 'polypeptide(L)'
;EVLGQVQVDPAILSRTINPNIVAKAPGMKYRHYAPKGQMTIVEGKTEKVIGEINRLCREKMLEGHSVAVIATEETETRYQCDNVRSVGSRRTEGSIAAGLYDILREMDHIGAEYIFAESFEQDTLGKAIMNRMLKAAAYHVINV
;
A
#
# COMPACT_ATOMS: atom_id res chain seq x y z
N GLU A 1 -22.20 10.46 -21.88
CA GLU A 1 -22.31 10.50 -21.87
C GLU A 1 -22.01 10.51 -21.69
N VAL A 2 -21.85 10.52 -21.79
CA VAL A 2 -21.86 10.62 -21.78
C VAL A 2 -21.61 10.72 -21.62
N LEU A 3 -21.38 10.88 -21.55
CA LEU A 3 -21.38 11.01 -21.55
C LEU A 3 -21.04 11.07 -21.42
N GLY A 4 -20.78 11.17 -21.50
CA GLY A 4 -20.74 11.24 -21.49
C GLY A 4 -20.31 11.33 -21.24
N GLN A 5 -20.06 11.55 -21.11
CA GLN A 5 -19.92 11.63 -21.02
C GLN A 5 -19.36 11.80 -20.75
N VAL A 6 -19.13 11.92 -20.81
CA VAL A 6 -18.92 12.10 -20.72
C VAL A 6 -18.38 12.36 -20.45
N GLN A 7 -17.89 12.65 -20.25
CA GLN A 7 -17.65 12.80 -20.18
C GLN A 7 -17.01 13.02 -19.66
N VAL A 8 -16.73 13.07 -19.51
CA VAL A 8 -16.45 13.19 -19.14
C VAL A 8 -15.73 13.33 -18.89
N ASP A 9 -15.27 13.51 -18.66
CA ASP A 9 -14.86 13.44 -18.52
C ASP A 9 -14.36 13.45 -18.00
N PRO A 10 -14.24 13.62 -17.88
CA PRO A 10 -14.07 13.54 -17.48
C PRO A 10 -13.40 13.50 -17.05
N ALA A 11 -13.20 13.65 -16.85
CA ALA A 11 -12.96 13.37 -16.65
C ALA A 11 -12.67 13.62 -16.25
N ILE A 12 -12.82 14.01 -16.09
CA ILE A 12 -13.06 14.04 -15.95
C ILE A 12 -13.36 14.03 -15.38
N LEU A 13 -13.48 14.27 -15.01
CA LEU A 13 -14.04 14.02 -14.74
C LEU A 13 -13.86 13.79 -14.09
N SER A 14 -13.67 13.79 -13.80
CA SER A 14 -13.76 13.32 -13.47
C SER A 14 -13.57 13.16 -12.84
N ARG A 15 -13.37 13.49 -12.44
CA ARG A 15 -13.49 13.15 -12.17
C ARG A 15 -13.87 12.82 -11.62
N THR A 16 -14.05 12.89 -11.06
CA THR A 16 -14.71 12.22 -10.78
C THR A 16 -15.04 11.73 -11.00
N ILE A 17 -14.92 12.23 -10.00
CA ILE A 17 -15.28 11.33 -10.85
C ILE A 17 -15.50 9.89 -10.58
N ASN A 18 -16.13 9.40 -11.25
CA ASN A 18 -16.38 7.99 -11.25
C ASN A 18 -15.12 7.19 -11.59
N PRO A 19 -14.64 6.32 -10.70
CA PRO A 19 -13.42 5.56 -10.97
C PRO A 19 -13.51 4.72 -12.24
N ASN A 20 -14.66 4.19 -12.53
CA ASN A 20 -14.82 3.38 -13.75
C ASN A 20 -14.62 4.17 -15.00
N ILE A 21 -15.06 5.42 -14.97
CA ILE A 21 -14.89 6.28 -16.11
C ILE A 21 -13.43 6.62 -16.32
N VAL A 22 -12.72 6.82 -15.23
CA VAL A 22 -11.31 7.18 -15.32
C VAL A 22 -10.47 6.03 -15.82
N ALA A 23 -11.04 4.87 -15.98
CA ALA A 23 -10.30 3.77 -16.58
C ALA A 23 -9.79 4.11 -17.97
N LYS A 24 -10.31 5.15 -18.56
CA LYS A 24 -9.79 5.63 -19.84
C LYS A 24 -8.37 6.15 -19.72
N ALA A 25 -7.96 6.54 -18.53
CA ALA A 25 -6.61 6.98 -18.28
C ALA A 25 -5.91 5.87 -17.49
N PRO A 26 -5.13 5.02 -18.14
CA PRO A 26 -4.57 3.84 -17.49
C PRO A 26 -3.82 4.13 -16.20
N GLY A 27 -3.11 5.25 -16.14
CA GLY A 27 -2.37 5.59 -14.94
C GLY A 27 -3.26 5.91 -13.75
N MET A 28 -4.49 6.29 -13.99
CA MET A 28 -5.38 6.68 -12.91
C MET A 28 -5.90 5.51 -12.11
N LYS A 29 -6.14 4.38 -12.75
CA LYS A 29 -6.66 3.24 -12.00
C LYS A 29 -5.64 2.67 -11.04
N TYR A 30 -4.35 2.96 -11.23
CA TYR A 30 -3.32 2.47 -10.33
C TYR A 30 -3.17 3.35 -9.09
N ARG A 31 -3.52 4.64 -9.22
CA ARG A 31 -3.31 5.57 -8.12
C ARG A 31 -4.19 5.28 -6.92
N HIS A 32 -5.31 4.64 -7.16
CA HIS A 32 -6.27 4.39 -6.09
C HIS A 32 -6.46 2.91 -5.81
N TYR A 33 -5.51 2.10 -6.30
CA TYR A 33 -5.62 0.67 -6.03
C TYR A 33 -5.48 0.42 -4.53
N ALA A 34 -6.38 -0.36 -4.00
CA ALA A 34 -6.31 -0.79 -2.62
C ALA A 34 -6.52 -2.30 -2.59
N PRO A 35 -5.67 -3.04 -1.85
CA PRO A 35 -5.87 -4.48 -1.72
C PRO A 35 -7.16 -4.77 -0.97
N LYS A 36 -7.67 -5.98 -1.14
CA LYS A 36 -8.90 -6.40 -0.46
C LYS A 36 -8.70 -6.57 1.03
N GLY A 37 -7.51 -6.98 1.45
CA GLY A 37 -7.21 -7.12 2.85
C GLY A 37 -7.12 -5.78 3.54
N GLN A 38 -7.21 -5.81 4.86
CA GLN A 38 -7.09 -4.59 5.64
C GLN A 38 -5.62 -4.22 5.80
N MET A 39 -5.24 -3.08 5.27
CA MET A 39 -3.87 -2.61 5.32
C MET A 39 -3.71 -1.55 6.41
N THR A 40 -2.63 -1.66 7.16
CA THR A 40 -2.29 -0.72 8.21
C THR A 40 -0.83 -0.33 8.06
N ILE A 41 -0.55 0.96 8.11
CA ILE A 41 0.81 1.49 8.05
C ILE A 41 1.29 1.73 9.48
N VAL A 42 2.50 1.28 9.79
CA VAL A 42 3.08 1.49 11.11
C VAL A 42 4.22 2.49 10.96
N GLU A 43 4.15 3.56 11.73
CA GLU A 43 5.06 4.69 11.60
C GLU A 43 5.81 4.94 12.90
N GLY A 44 7.11 5.21 12.80
CA GLY A 44 7.94 5.47 13.95
C GLY A 44 9.38 5.08 13.69
N LYS A 45 10.15 4.93 14.76
CA LYS A 45 11.53 4.50 14.62
C LYS A 45 11.57 3.06 14.16
N THR A 46 12.56 2.75 13.33
CA THR A 46 12.65 1.44 12.69
C THR A 46 12.49 0.27 13.66
N GLU A 47 13.20 0.31 14.79
CA GLU A 47 13.13 -0.80 15.74
C GLU A 47 11.74 -0.95 16.34
N LYS A 48 11.08 0.16 16.61
CA LYS A 48 9.72 0.12 17.16
C LYS A 48 8.71 -0.35 16.12
N VAL A 49 8.91 0.06 14.87
CA VAL A 49 8.05 -0.38 13.78
C VAL A 49 8.15 -1.88 13.61
N ILE A 50 9.37 -2.41 13.56
CA ILE A 50 9.57 -3.85 13.40
C ILE A 50 8.94 -4.62 14.55
N GLY A 51 9.15 -4.15 15.77
CA GLY A 51 8.55 -4.81 16.94
C GLY A 51 7.04 -4.83 16.91
N GLU A 52 6.44 -3.70 16.54
CA GLU A 52 4.98 -3.61 16.51
C GLU A 52 4.39 -4.45 15.38
N ILE A 53 4.99 -4.41 14.20
CA ILE A 53 4.50 -5.22 13.08
C ILE A 53 4.61 -6.70 13.43
N ASN A 54 5.72 -7.13 14.03
CA ASN A 54 5.85 -8.53 14.42
C ASN A 54 4.79 -8.93 15.46
N ARG A 55 4.50 -8.02 16.39
CA ARG A 55 3.46 -8.28 17.39
C ARG A 55 2.09 -8.43 16.74
N LEU A 56 1.76 -7.51 15.82
CA LEU A 56 0.47 -7.55 15.14
C LEU A 56 0.35 -8.79 14.25
N CYS A 57 1.43 -9.14 13.56
CA CYS A 57 1.42 -10.33 12.73
C CYS A 57 1.16 -11.58 13.55
N ARG A 58 1.84 -11.70 14.68
CA ARG A 58 1.65 -12.87 15.54
C ARG A 58 0.21 -12.93 16.04
N GLU A 59 -0.33 -11.80 16.46
CA GLU A 59 -1.69 -11.74 16.95
C GLU A 59 -2.69 -12.22 15.90
N LYS A 60 -2.55 -11.72 14.69
CA LYS A 60 -3.48 -12.08 13.62
C LYS A 60 -3.31 -13.50 13.15
N MET A 61 -2.06 -13.99 13.10
CA MET A 61 -1.83 -15.37 12.72
C MET A 61 -2.39 -16.34 13.75
N LEU A 62 -2.29 -15.99 15.03
CA LEU A 62 -2.87 -16.83 16.08
C LEU A 62 -4.40 -16.88 15.99
N GLU A 63 -5.00 -15.84 15.45
CA GLU A 63 -6.44 -15.81 15.22
C GLU A 63 -6.85 -16.58 13.96
N GLY A 64 -5.88 -17.09 13.22
CA GLY A 64 -6.18 -17.88 12.03
C GLY A 64 -6.24 -17.09 10.73
N HIS A 65 -5.79 -15.83 10.76
CA HIS A 65 -5.84 -14.97 9.56
C HIS A 65 -4.58 -15.10 8.73
N SER A 66 -4.74 -14.84 7.43
CA SER A 66 -3.62 -14.75 6.51
C SER A 66 -3.04 -13.33 6.61
N VAL A 67 -1.74 -13.23 6.85
CA VAL A 67 -1.09 -11.96 7.12
C VAL A 67 0.11 -11.77 6.20
N ALA A 68 0.32 -10.54 5.75
CA ALA A 68 1.48 -10.21 4.94
C ALA A 68 2.09 -8.90 5.42
N VAL A 69 3.38 -8.74 5.15
CA VAL A 69 4.12 -7.53 5.51
C VAL A 69 4.74 -6.94 4.25
N ILE A 70 4.55 -5.64 4.08
CA ILE A 70 5.25 -4.88 3.03
C ILE A 70 6.44 -4.22 3.71
N ALA A 71 7.62 -4.72 3.39
CA ALA A 71 8.86 -4.29 4.01
C ALA A 71 9.78 -3.64 2.98
N THR A 72 10.98 -3.33 3.40
CA THR A 72 12.05 -2.88 2.50
C THR A 72 13.17 -3.90 2.53
N GLU A 73 14.09 -3.79 1.57
CA GLU A 73 15.22 -4.71 1.52
C GLU A 73 16.02 -4.67 2.81
N GLU A 74 16.04 -3.52 3.46
CA GLU A 74 16.82 -3.33 4.69
C GLU A 74 16.24 -4.05 5.89
N THR A 75 14.95 -4.39 5.85
CA THR A 75 14.27 -4.92 7.03
C THR A 75 13.54 -6.23 6.79
N GLU A 76 13.45 -6.70 5.55
CA GLU A 76 12.56 -7.82 5.24
C GLU A 76 12.90 -9.09 5.99
N THR A 77 14.18 -9.30 6.31
CA THR A 77 14.60 -10.52 7.03
C THR A 77 14.29 -10.45 8.52
N ARG A 78 13.85 -9.30 9.01
CA ARG A 78 13.59 -9.11 10.43
C ARG A 78 12.15 -9.37 10.83
N TYR A 79 11.28 -9.65 9.86
CA TYR A 79 9.88 -9.90 10.14
C TYR A 79 9.60 -11.39 10.24
N GLN A 80 8.81 -11.77 11.23
CA GLN A 80 8.42 -13.15 11.47
C GLN A 80 6.96 -13.31 11.04
N CYS A 81 6.75 -13.45 9.75
CA CYS A 81 5.43 -13.51 9.18
C CYS A 81 5.44 -14.49 8.02
N ASP A 82 4.29 -15.09 7.74
CA ASP A 82 4.18 -16.07 6.66
C ASP A 82 4.54 -15.47 5.31
N ASN A 83 4.16 -14.22 5.09
CA ASN A 83 4.40 -13.56 3.81
C ASN A 83 5.05 -12.22 4.07
N VAL A 84 6.30 -12.09 3.65
CA VAL A 84 7.02 -10.81 3.73
C VAL A 84 7.48 -10.48 2.32
N ARG A 85 7.16 -9.29 1.86
CA ARG A 85 7.57 -8.86 0.53
C ARG A 85 8.27 -7.52 0.63
N SER A 86 9.37 -7.40 -0.08
CA SER A 86 10.10 -6.14 -0.15
C SER A 86 9.56 -5.30 -1.30
N VAL A 87 9.29 -4.03 -1.02
CA VAL A 87 8.84 -3.11 -2.05
C VAL A 87 10.02 -2.42 -2.73
N GLY A 88 11.23 -2.60 -2.19
CA GLY A 88 12.44 -2.02 -2.73
C GLY A 88 13.36 -1.55 -1.63
N SER A 89 14.35 -0.75 -1.99
CA SER A 89 15.36 -0.27 -1.06
C SER A 89 15.13 1.19 -0.71
N ARG A 90 15.29 1.53 0.59
CA ARG A 90 15.20 2.92 1.02
C ARG A 90 16.30 3.79 0.43
N ARG A 91 17.36 3.16 -0.07
CA ARG A 91 18.46 3.89 -0.74
C ARG A 91 18.07 4.35 -2.13
N THR A 92 17.08 3.70 -2.74
CA THR A 92 16.62 4.03 -4.08
C THR A 92 15.12 4.13 -4.08
N GLU A 93 14.61 5.28 -3.61
CA GLU A 93 13.17 5.47 -3.51
C GLU A 93 12.45 5.31 -4.83
N GLY A 94 13.16 5.55 -5.94
CA GLY A 94 12.58 5.30 -7.24
C GLY A 94 12.17 3.86 -7.44
N SER A 95 12.91 2.92 -6.86
CA SER A 95 12.55 1.50 -6.98
C SER A 95 11.28 1.21 -6.19
N ILE A 96 11.10 1.88 -5.06
CA ILE A 96 9.88 1.72 -4.26
C ILE A 96 8.68 2.27 -5.01
N ALA A 97 8.82 3.48 -5.55
CA ALA A 97 7.72 4.10 -6.28
C ALA A 97 7.32 3.24 -7.49
N ALA A 98 8.32 2.67 -8.18
CA ALA A 98 8.05 1.85 -9.35
C ALA A 98 7.37 0.54 -8.99
N GLY A 99 7.74 -0.05 -7.85
CA GLY A 99 7.23 -1.38 -7.47
C GLY A 99 5.97 -1.36 -6.63
N LEU A 100 5.54 -0.20 -6.17
CA LEU A 100 4.48 -0.14 -5.18
C LEU A 100 3.17 -0.74 -5.67
N TYR A 101 2.79 -0.43 -6.89
CA TYR A 101 1.54 -0.95 -7.42
C TYR A 101 1.57 -2.49 -7.49
N ASP A 102 2.70 -3.02 -7.97
CA ASP A 102 2.82 -4.47 -8.09
C ASP A 102 2.77 -5.16 -6.74
N ILE A 103 3.38 -4.54 -5.72
CA ILE A 103 3.38 -5.14 -4.40
C ILE A 103 1.97 -5.13 -3.80
N LEU A 104 1.21 -4.09 -4.04
CA LEU A 104 -0.18 -4.03 -3.56
C LEU A 104 -1.03 -5.10 -4.23
N ARG A 105 -0.81 -5.33 -5.51
CA ARG A 105 -1.50 -6.41 -6.22
C ARG A 105 -1.05 -7.76 -5.72
N GLU A 106 0.22 -7.88 -5.37
CA GLU A 106 0.74 -9.13 -4.83
C GLU A 106 0.01 -9.52 -3.55
N MET A 107 -0.37 -8.53 -2.75
CA MET A 107 -1.12 -8.81 -1.53
C MET A 107 -2.44 -9.51 -1.81
N ASP A 108 -3.10 -9.13 -2.91
CA ASP A 108 -4.33 -9.82 -3.30
C ASP A 108 -4.05 -11.23 -3.80
N HIS A 109 -2.96 -11.43 -4.54
CA HIS A 109 -2.57 -12.76 -5.00
C HIS A 109 -2.31 -13.70 -3.83
N ILE A 110 -1.66 -13.20 -2.81
CA ILE A 110 -1.39 -13.97 -1.59
C ILE A 110 -2.69 -14.28 -0.86
N GLY A 111 -3.70 -13.44 -1.03
CA GLY A 111 -4.93 -13.57 -0.29
C GLY A 111 -4.80 -13.08 1.14
N ALA A 112 -3.94 -12.09 1.38
CA ALA A 112 -3.71 -11.57 2.70
C ALA A 112 -4.95 -10.89 3.24
N GLU A 113 -5.38 -11.29 4.43
CA GLU A 113 -6.51 -10.65 5.10
C GLU A 113 -6.08 -9.41 5.87
N TYR A 114 -4.86 -9.42 6.38
CA TYR A 114 -4.26 -8.27 7.07
C TYR A 114 -2.90 -8.00 6.47
N ILE A 115 -2.62 -6.73 6.22
CA ILE A 115 -1.37 -6.29 5.60
C ILE A 115 -0.79 -5.20 6.48
N PHE A 116 0.47 -5.37 6.90
CA PHE A 116 1.15 -4.37 7.69
C PHE A 116 2.32 -3.83 6.88
N ALA A 117 2.49 -2.53 6.88
CA ALA A 117 3.48 -1.89 6.03
C ALA A 117 4.29 -0.86 6.81
N GLU A 118 5.55 -0.72 6.43
CA GLU A 118 6.39 0.35 6.94
C GLU A 118 6.01 1.68 6.29
N SER A 119 6.32 2.76 6.98
CA SER A 119 6.10 4.09 6.44
C SER A 119 7.37 4.61 5.76
N PHE A 120 7.21 5.71 5.04
CA PHE A 120 8.33 6.34 4.35
C PHE A 120 8.33 7.83 4.67
N GLU A 121 9.51 8.43 4.62
CA GLU A 121 9.63 9.85 4.93
C GLU A 121 8.94 10.69 3.87
N GLN A 122 8.41 11.83 4.30
CA GLN A 122 7.62 12.65 3.40
C GLN A 122 8.45 13.77 2.78
N ASP A 123 9.55 13.38 2.16
CA ASP A 123 10.26 14.27 1.27
C ASP A 123 9.58 14.22 -0.11
N THR A 124 10.27 14.62 -1.16
CA THR A 124 9.65 14.77 -2.46
C THR A 124 9.03 13.46 -2.99
N LEU A 125 9.85 12.42 -3.12
CA LEU A 125 9.39 11.16 -3.65
C LEU A 125 8.70 10.32 -2.60
N GLY A 126 9.20 10.39 -1.37
CA GLY A 126 8.57 9.69 -0.26
C GLY A 126 7.14 10.14 -0.01
N LYS A 127 6.87 11.43 -0.25
CA LYS A 127 5.52 11.94 -0.11
C LYS A 127 4.55 11.28 -1.08
N ALA A 128 4.99 11.10 -2.33
CA ALA A 128 4.15 10.44 -3.33
C ALA A 128 3.92 8.98 -2.95
N ILE A 129 4.96 8.30 -2.46
CA ILE A 129 4.84 6.93 -2.00
C ILE A 129 3.83 6.84 -0.86
N MET A 130 3.98 7.71 0.14
CA MET A 130 3.08 7.70 1.29
C MET A 130 1.64 8.03 0.92
N ASN A 131 1.43 8.95 -0.02
CA ASN A 131 0.07 9.26 -0.45
C ASN A 131 -0.62 8.04 -1.02
N ARG A 132 0.08 7.26 -1.81
CA ARG A 132 -0.51 6.04 -2.37
C ARG A 132 -0.76 5.00 -1.30
N MET A 133 0.18 4.85 -0.38
CA MET A 133 0.03 3.88 0.70
C MET A 133 -1.11 4.26 1.63
N LEU A 134 -1.25 5.54 1.94
CA LEU A 134 -2.34 6.00 2.80
C LEU A 134 -3.69 5.69 2.18
N LYS A 135 -3.82 5.90 0.87
CA LYS A 135 -5.08 5.57 0.21
C LYS A 135 -5.34 4.08 0.20
N ALA A 136 -4.29 3.29 -0.05
CA ALA A 136 -4.43 1.82 -0.03
C ALA A 136 -4.82 1.32 1.36
N ALA A 137 -4.35 1.99 2.40
CA ALA A 137 -4.62 1.61 3.78
C ALA A 137 -5.88 2.27 4.35
N ALA A 138 -6.61 3.03 3.52
CA ALA A 138 -7.77 3.81 3.98
C ALA A 138 -7.39 4.67 5.19
N TYR A 139 -6.18 5.19 5.18
CA TYR A 139 -5.63 6.09 6.21
C TYR A 139 -5.51 5.44 7.59
N HIS A 140 -5.41 4.11 7.65
CA HIS A 140 -5.15 3.42 8.90
C HIS A 140 -3.65 3.47 9.19
N VAL A 141 -3.27 4.25 10.18
CA VAL A 141 -1.86 4.44 10.56
C VAL A 141 -1.73 4.26 12.07
N ILE A 142 -0.73 3.49 12.47
CA ILE A 142 -0.37 3.32 13.87
C ILE A 142 0.97 4.00 14.10
N ASN A 143 1.04 4.86 15.10
CA ASN A 143 2.28 5.53 15.46
C ASN A 143 2.90 4.88 16.69
N VAL A 144 4.16 4.56 16.60
CA VAL A 144 4.88 3.92 17.71
C VAL A 144 6.13 4.67 18.12
#